data_96840dbf49433ad5b1c22f2b985d998b
#
_entry.id   96840dbf49433ad5b1c22f2b985d998b
#
_cell.length_a   1.000
_cell.length_b   1.000
_cell.length_c   1.000
_cell.angle_alpha   90.00
_cell.angle_beta   90.00
_cell.angle_gamma   90.00
#
_symmetry.space_group_name_H-M   'P 1'
#
loop_
_entity.id
_entity.type
_entity.pdbx_description
1 polymer ?
#
loop_
_entity_poly.entity_id
_entity_poly.type
_entity_poly.pdbx_seq_one_letter_code
_entity_poly.pdbx_strand_id
1 'polypeptide(L)'
;MEQKFIAAGMAKREEAARIGVRLRPMEESEAMKHAHRSLTGHRPSDGFGVLADKHRLDLSLEALAVDKRFTDLFSDEEANNALNRLLDAGYYL
;
A
#
# COMPACT_ATOMS: atom_id res chain seq x y z
N MET A 1 -1.60 -12.19 11.96
CA MET A 1 -2.11 -11.07 11.17
C MET A 1 -1.06 -10.44 10.27
N GLU A 2 0.15 -10.20 10.76
CA GLU A 2 1.23 -9.64 9.93
C GLU A 2 1.55 -10.51 8.72
N GLN A 3 1.59 -11.82 8.89
CA GLN A 3 1.86 -12.74 7.79
C GLN A 3 0.80 -12.64 6.69
N LYS A 4 -0.45 -12.45 7.05
CA LYS A 4 -1.52 -12.26 6.08
C LYS A 4 -1.36 -10.94 5.32
N PHE A 5 -0.94 -9.90 6.02
CA PHE A 5 -0.64 -8.61 5.41
C PHE A 5 0.51 -8.73 4.40
N ILE A 6 1.59 -9.40 4.80
CA ILE A 6 2.76 -9.60 3.94
C ILE A 6 2.37 -10.40 2.70
N ALA A 7 1.62 -11.48 2.88
CA ALA A 7 1.16 -12.31 1.77
C ALA A 7 0.27 -11.51 0.81
N ALA A 8 -0.64 -10.69 1.34
CA ALA A 8 -1.49 -9.84 0.54
C ALA A 8 -0.68 -8.80 -0.23
N GLY A 9 0.34 -8.22 0.41
CA GLY A 9 1.24 -7.27 -0.25
C GLY A 9 2.02 -7.90 -1.39
N MET A 10 2.51 -9.13 -1.21
CA MET A 10 3.21 -9.87 -2.25
C MET A 10 2.29 -10.16 -3.43
N ALA A 11 1.05 -10.58 -3.16
CA ALA A 11 0.08 -10.86 -4.20
C ALA A 11 -0.24 -9.59 -5.02
N LYS A 12 -0.36 -8.45 -4.36
CA LYS A 12 -0.60 -7.18 -5.04
C LYS A 12 0.58 -6.77 -5.91
N ARG A 13 1.81 -7.03 -5.46
CA ARG A 13 3.01 -6.77 -6.26
C ARG A 13 3.06 -7.63 -7.51
N GLU A 14 2.68 -8.90 -7.40
CA GLU A 14 2.60 -9.79 -8.56
C GLU A 14 1.56 -9.29 -9.56
N GLU A 15 0.39 -8.88 -9.08
CA GLU A 15 -0.65 -8.32 -9.94
C GLU A 15 -0.18 -7.03 -10.60
N ALA A 16 0.50 -6.16 -9.87
CA ALA A 16 1.06 -4.93 -10.43
C ALA A 16 2.06 -5.25 -11.55
N ALA A 17 2.90 -6.26 -11.36
CA ALA A 17 3.87 -6.66 -12.37
C ALA A 17 3.17 -7.13 -13.65
N ARG A 18 2.03 -7.80 -13.52
CA ARG A 18 1.25 -8.27 -14.68
C ARG A 18 0.73 -7.12 -15.53
N ILE A 19 0.45 -5.99 -14.92
CA ILE A 19 -0.02 -4.81 -15.66
C ILE A 19 1.10 -3.84 -15.98
N GLY A 20 2.36 -4.27 -15.81
CA GLY A 20 3.53 -3.49 -16.23
C GLY A 20 4.05 -2.52 -15.19
N VAL A 21 3.60 -2.60 -13.93
CA VAL A 21 4.07 -1.75 -12.85
C VAL A 21 5.09 -2.52 -12.02
N ARG A 22 6.32 -2.01 -11.98
CA ARG A 22 7.39 -2.64 -11.18
C ARG A 22 7.46 -1.95 -9.83
N LEU A 23 7.12 -2.70 -8.80
CA LEU A 23 7.27 -2.26 -7.43
C LEU A 23 8.52 -2.91 -6.83
N ARG A 24 9.17 -2.21 -5.90
CA ARG A 24 10.36 -2.75 -5.25
C ARG A 24 10.03 -4.05 -4.54
N PRO A 25 10.89 -5.07 -4.65
CA PRO A 25 10.70 -6.30 -3.89
C PRO A 25 10.66 -5.98 -2.40
N MET A 26 9.79 -6.68 -1.68
CA MET A 26 9.68 -6.54 -0.24
C MET A 26 10.23 -7.81 0.41
N GLU A 27 11.24 -7.66 1.24
CA GLU A 27 11.71 -8.79 2.04
C GLU A 27 10.75 -9.00 3.20
N GLU A 28 10.38 -10.25 3.44
CA GLU A 28 9.42 -10.59 4.47
C GLU A 28 9.81 -10.03 5.83
N SER A 29 11.10 -10.13 6.19
CA SER A 29 11.61 -9.67 7.47
C SER A 29 11.53 -8.15 7.65
N GLU A 30 11.48 -7.38 6.56
CA GLU A 30 11.46 -5.93 6.58
C GLU A 30 10.10 -5.33 6.20
N ALA A 31 9.14 -6.18 5.86
CA ALA A 31 7.88 -5.74 5.27
C ALA A 31 7.10 -4.77 6.18
N MET A 32 6.94 -5.10 7.45
CA MET A 32 6.18 -4.24 8.38
C MET A 32 6.92 -2.94 8.64
N LYS A 33 8.24 -3.01 8.81
CA LYS A 33 9.06 -1.82 9.03
C LYS A 33 8.99 -0.88 7.84
N HIS A 34 9.06 -1.44 6.64
CA HIS A 34 8.93 -0.66 5.40
C HIS A 34 7.54 -0.02 5.31
N ALA A 35 6.48 -0.76 5.61
CA ALA A 35 5.12 -0.25 5.56
C ALA A 35 4.93 0.93 6.53
N HIS A 36 5.38 0.78 7.77
CA HIS A 36 5.27 1.86 8.75
C HIS A 36 6.05 3.10 8.32
N ARG A 37 7.26 2.92 7.82
CA ARG A 37 8.09 4.03 7.34
C ARG A 37 7.43 4.76 6.19
N SER A 38 6.87 4.01 5.24
CA SER A 38 6.21 4.60 4.07
C SER A 38 4.98 5.41 4.47
N LEU A 39 4.18 4.89 5.42
CA LEU A 39 2.93 5.52 5.82
C LEU A 39 3.13 6.72 6.75
N THR A 40 4.25 6.80 7.46
CA THR A 40 4.55 7.95 8.31
C THR A 40 5.30 9.06 7.56
N GLY A 41 5.83 8.75 6.35
CA GLY A 41 6.52 9.74 5.52
C GLY A 41 5.56 10.71 4.86
N HIS A 42 6.14 11.70 4.17
CA HIS A 42 5.37 12.74 3.47
C HIS A 42 5.03 12.38 2.03
N ARG A 43 5.58 11.28 1.53
CA ARG A 43 5.39 10.88 0.14
C ARG A 43 4.55 9.60 0.05
N PRO A 44 3.75 9.46 -1.01
CA PRO A 44 3.08 8.18 -1.27
C PRO A 44 4.07 7.04 -1.42
N SER A 45 3.57 5.82 -1.27
CA SER A 45 4.38 4.62 -1.40
C SER A 45 4.94 4.46 -2.82
N ASP A 46 5.94 3.58 -2.96
CA ASP A 46 6.57 3.28 -4.23
C ASP A 46 5.52 2.84 -5.26
N GLY A 47 5.58 3.45 -6.45
CA GLY A 47 4.68 3.10 -7.54
C GLY A 47 3.27 3.68 -7.43
N PHE A 48 2.96 4.42 -6.37
CA PHE A 48 1.61 4.96 -6.14
C PHE A 48 1.10 5.77 -7.33
N GLY A 49 1.92 6.71 -7.85
CA GLY A 49 1.53 7.55 -8.97
C GLY A 49 1.24 6.76 -10.24
N VAL A 50 2.05 5.73 -10.51
CA VAL A 50 1.85 4.88 -11.68
C VAL A 50 0.57 4.07 -11.54
N LEU A 51 0.31 3.54 -10.34
CA LEU A 51 -0.93 2.80 -10.07
C LEU A 51 -2.16 3.71 -10.20
N ALA A 52 -2.03 4.97 -9.78
CA ALA A 52 -3.10 5.95 -9.95
C ALA A 52 -3.40 6.19 -11.43
N ASP A 53 -2.37 6.35 -12.25
CA ASP A 53 -2.52 6.55 -13.68
C ASP A 53 -3.20 5.36 -14.37
N LYS A 54 -2.99 4.16 -13.85
CA LYS A 54 -3.59 2.94 -14.41
C LYS A 54 -4.94 2.60 -13.77
N HIS A 55 -5.45 3.43 -12.87
CA HIS A 55 -6.69 3.20 -12.11
C HIS A 55 -6.64 1.90 -11.31
N ARG A 56 -5.46 1.58 -10.77
CA ARG A 56 -5.24 0.37 -9.98
C ARG A 56 -4.63 0.67 -8.61
N LEU A 57 -5.12 1.73 -7.96
CA LEU A 57 -4.71 2.07 -6.59
C LEU A 57 -5.09 1.00 -5.58
N ASP A 58 -5.99 0.08 -5.94
CA ASP A 58 -6.28 -1.10 -5.14
C ASP A 58 -5.04 -1.97 -4.88
N LEU A 59 -4.01 -1.81 -5.70
CA LEU A 59 -2.74 -2.54 -5.56
C LEU A 59 -1.70 -1.80 -4.72
N SER A 60 -2.02 -0.59 -4.24
CA SER A 60 -1.08 0.22 -3.46
C SER A 60 -0.99 -0.25 -2.01
N LEU A 61 0.12 0.10 -1.36
CA LEU A 61 0.28 -0.10 0.08
C LEU A 61 -0.80 0.65 0.85
N GLU A 62 -1.15 1.85 0.41
CA GLU A 62 -2.17 2.66 1.05
C GLU A 62 -3.53 1.94 1.08
N ALA A 63 -3.93 1.33 -0.03
CA ALA A 63 -5.18 0.57 -0.08
C ALA A 63 -5.16 -0.62 0.87
N LEU A 64 -4.01 -1.28 0.97
CA LEU A 64 -3.85 -2.41 1.87
C LEU A 64 -3.93 -1.98 3.34
N ALA A 65 -3.35 -0.82 3.65
CA ALA A 65 -3.34 -0.30 5.02
C ALA A 65 -4.73 0.09 5.52
N VAL A 66 -5.63 0.52 4.64
CA VAL A 66 -7.01 0.87 5.02
C VAL A 66 -7.98 -0.30 4.91
N ASP A 67 -7.51 -1.46 4.50
CA ASP A 67 -8.31 -2.67 4.46
C ASP A 67 -8.67 -3.07 5.89
N LYS A 68 -9.95 -3.35 6.12
CA LYS A 68 -10.46 -3.67 7.46
C LYS A 68 -9.74 -4.83 8.14
N ARG A 69 -9.21 -5.75 7.35
CA ARG A 69 -8.48 -6.91 7.88
C ARG A 69 -7.18 -6.51 8.57
N PHE A 70 -6.62 -5.36 8.23
CA PHE A 70 -5.28 -4.97 8.65
C PHE A 70 -5.21 -3.66 9.45
N THR A 71 -6.36 -3.08 9.79
CA THR A 71 -6.38 -1.78 10.50
C THR A 71 -5.68 -1.85 11.85
N ASP A 72 -5.69 -3.00 12.51
CA ASP A 72 -5.05 -3.15 13.82
C ASP A 72 -3.52 -3.14 13.74
N LEU A 73 -2.96 -3.29 12.54
CA LEU A 73 -1.52 -3.27 12.33
C LEU A 73 -0.94 -1.85 12.24
N PHE A 74 -1.79 -0.86 12.09
CA PHE A 74 -1.37 0.51 11.83
C PHE A 74 -1.98 1.48 12.84
N SER A 75 -1.24 2.56 13.11
CA SER A 75 -1.76 3.63 13.97
C SER A 75 -2.83 4.42 13.22
N ASP A 76 -3.60 5.22 13.97
CA ASP A 76 -4.60 6.11 13.36
C ASP A 76 -3.93 7.09 12.41
N GLU A 77 -2.75 7.60 12.76
CA GLU A 77 -2.00 8.51 11.90
C GLU A 77 -1.62 7.83 10.57
N GLU A 78 -1.10 6.61 10.66
CA GLU A 78 -0.71 5.86 9.46
C GLU A 78 -1.92 5.57 8.57
N ALA A 79 -3.01 5.14 9.16
CA ALA A 79 -4.25 4.86 8.43
C ALA A 79 -4.82 6.12 7.79
N ASN A 80 -4.81 7.25 8.52
CA ASN A 80 -5.29 8.52 7.99
C ASN A 80 -4.42 9.02 6.85
N ASN A 81 -3.11 8.86 6.94
CA ASN A 81 -2.20 9.24 5.86
C ASN A 81 -2.50 8.43 4.60
N ALA A 82 -2.69 7.12 4.75
CA ALA A 82 -3.04 6.25 3.64
C ALA A 82 -4.37 6.66 3.01
N LEU A 83 -5.37 6.90 3.83
CA LEU A 83 -6.69 7.30 3.35
C LEU A 83 -6.65 8.63 2.61
N ASN A 84 -5.94 9.62 3.15
CA ASN A 84 -5.82 10.94 2.53
C ASN A 84 -5.12 10.85 1.17
N ARG A 85 -4.09 10.02 1.05
CA ARG A 85 -3.40 9.80 -0.24
C ARG A 85 -4.36 9.22 -1.27
N LEU A 86 -5.19 8.27 -0.87
CA LEU A 86 -6.18 7.65 -1.76
C LEU A 86 -7.26 8.65 -2.17
N LEU A 87 -7.75 9.45 -1.22
CA LEU A 87 -8.76 10.47 -1.52
C LEU A 87 -8.22 11.53 -2.47
N ASP A 88 -7.00 12.00 -2.23
CA ASP A 88 -6.36 13.00 -3.08
C ASP A 88 -6.15 12.49 -4.50
N ALA A 89 -5.94 11.19 -4.66
CA ALA A 89 -5.77 10.56 -5.96
C ALA A 89 -7.10 10.17 -6.63
N GLY A 90 -8.23 10.42 -5.97
CA GLY A 90 -9.55 10.13 -6.52
C GLY A 90 -9.96 8.66 -6.47
N TYR A 91 -9.35 7.87 -5.60
CA TYR A 91 -9.58 6.42 -5.55
C TYR A 91 -11.05 6.05 -5.31
N TYR A 92 -11.76 6.85 -4.50
CA TYR A 92 -13.15 6.57 -4.13
C TYR A 92 -14.17 7.32 -4.99
N LEU A 93 -13.72 7.92 -6.07
CA LEU A 93 -14.61 8.66 -6.99
C LEU A 93 -15.25 7.75 -8.04
#